data_2448f5bdb44588bed9b2f855aa7a7765
#
_entry.id   2448f5bdb44588bed9b2f855aa7a7765
#
_cell.length_a   1.000
_cell.length_b   1.000
_cell.length_c   1.000
_cell.angle_alpha   90.00
_cell.angle_beta   90.00
_cell.angle_gamma   90.00
#
_symmetry.space_group_name_H-M   'P 1'
#
loop_
_entity.id
_entity.type
_entity.pdbx_description
1 polymer ?
#
loop_
_entity_poly.entity_id
_entity_poly.type
_entity_poly.pdbx_seq_one_letter_code
_entity_poly.pdbx_strand_id
1 'polypeptide(L)'
;MPIQSLAPRRLYRQIADQLRGLIQAGEFAVGTRLPPERDLAQQLGVSRPSVREALIALEVEGLVSVRMGSGLEVIAREPAASAPRVDTAFGPFETLLARQLLEAELAAQAALHGLPDQLQDLQHALALMAADVAAGLAPVRGDRLFHLGVAQAAGHGPLVRTVAALFDERDNALFEQLGQHFETLRSWQLALAEHRAVLAAILAGDAPAARAAMHHHLQQSHDRLAASVAAPGADAALPAAAAAAAAAAAATAAAAAPGSRRRPLRPTPLLHPPT
;
A
#
# COMPACT_ATOMS: atom_id res chain seq x y z
N MET A 1 -6.18 34.21 -21.51
CA MET A 1 -5.50 33.33 -20.54
C MET A 1 -6.29 32.03 -20.51
N PRO A 2 -5.73 30.85 -20.86
CA PRO A 2 -6.44 29.59 -20.69
C PRO A 2 -6.55 29.31 -19.21
N ILE A 3 -7.78 29.16 -18.71
CA ILE A 3 -8.05 28.70 -17.34
C ILE A 3 -7.59 27.25 -17.28
N GLN A 4 -6.59 26.96 -16.44
CA GLN A 4 -6.14 25.60 -16.18
C GLN A 4 -7.03 24.97 -15.12
N SER A 5 -7.46 23.74 -15.33
CA SER A 5 -8.16 22.93 -14.34
C SER A 5 -7.25 22.70 -13.13
N LEU A 6 -7.70 23.13 -11.96
CA LEU A 6 -7.02 22.80 -10.70
C LEU A 6 -7.43 21.37 -10.30
N ALA A 7 -6.54 20.42 -10.45
CA ALA A 7 -6.73 19.11 -9.82
C ALA A 7 -6.75 19.31 -8.29
N PRO A 8 -7.70 18.70 -7.55
CA PRO A 8 -7.70 18.75 -6.10
C PRO A 8 -6.39 18.13 -5.60
N ARG A 9 -5.49 18.95 -5.04
CA ARG A 9 -4.24 18.48 -4.48
C ARG A 9 -4.55 17.70 -3.19
N ARG A 10 -3.98 16.51 -3.06
CA ARG A 10 -4.13 15.68 -1.87
C ARG A 10 -3.58 16.39 -0.64
N LEU A 11 -4.19 16.16 0.53
CA LEU A 11 -3.85 16.85 1.76
C LEU A 11 -2.37 16.70 2.12
N TYR A 12 -1.83 15.48 2.06
CA TYR A 12 -0.42 15.24 2.36
C TYR A 12 0.52 16.01 1.41
N ARG A 13 0.16 16.16 0.13
CA ARG A 13 0.94 16.95 -0.85
C ARG A 13 0.91 18.43 -0.53
N GLN A 14 -0.25 18.96 -0.16
CA GLN A 14 -0.35 20.37 0.26
C GLN A 14 0.55 20.65 1.46
N ILE A 15 0.57 19.73 2.42
CA ILE A 15 1.44 19.81 3.60
C ILE A 15 2.92 19.71 3.17
N ALA A 16 3.27 18.75 2.31
CA ALA A 16 4.64 18.59 1.81
C ALA A 16 5.11 19.83 1.03
N ASP A 17 4.26 20.36 0.15
CA ASP A 17 4.55 21.58 -0.63
C ASP A 17 4.78 22.81 0.30
N GLN A 18 3.96 22.95 1.35
CA GLN A 18 4.12 24.02 2.32
C GLN A 18 5.42 23.88 3.12
N LEU A 19 5.71 22.70 3.64
CA LEU A 19 6.94 22.45 4.40
C LEU A 19 8.19 22.61 3.51
N ARG A 20 8.14 22.14 2.26
CA ARG A 20 9.18 22.33 1.25
C ARG A 20 9.44 23.83 1.03
N GLY A 21 8.39 24.62 0.86
CA GLY A 21 8.50 26.08 0.70
C GLY A 21 9.19 26.74 1.91
N LEU A 22 8.89 26.32 3.14
CA LEU A 22 9.54 26.84 4.34
C LEU A 22 11.03 26.42 4.43
N ILE A 23 11.37 25.19 4.02
CA ILE A 23 12.78 24.72 3.93
C ILE A 23 13.53 25.55 2.87
N GLN A 24 12.95 25.75 1.71
CA GLN A 24 13.55 26.55 0.62
C GLN A 24 13.72 28.02 1.00
N ALA A 25 12.76 28.60 1.73
CA ALA A 25 12.86 29.95 2.26
C ALA A 25 13.92 30.09 3.36
N GLY A 26 14.36 28.96 3.96
CA GLY A 26 15.33 28.94 5.05
C GLY A 26 14.75 29.12 6.45
N GLU A 27 13.42 29.09 6.58
CA GLU A 27 12.73 29.07 7.88
C GLU A 27 13.13 27.81 8.68
N PHE A 28 13.33 26.69 7.98
CA PHE A 28 13.96 25.48 8.51
C PHE A 28 15.32 25.29 7.83
N ALA A 29 16.39 25.68 8.53
CA ALA A 29 17.74 25.57 7.98
C ALA A 29 18.23 24.11 7.90
N VAL A 30 19.12 23.81 6.96
CA VAL A 30 19.80 22.50 6.87
C VAL A 30 20.54 22.24 8.19
N GLY A 31 20.41 21.02 8.71
CA GLY A 31 20.94 20.60 10.02
C GLY A 31 20.00 20.91 11.20
N THR A 32 18.86 21.58 10.99
CA THR A 32 17.88 21.81 12.03
C THR A 32 16.80 20.73 12.06
N ARG A 33 16.14 20.59 13.21
CA ARG A 33 15.02 19.65 13.34
C ARG A 33 13.70 20.34 13.01
N LEU A 34 12.86 19.65 12.28
CA LEU A 34 11.45 20.04 12.13
C LEU A 34 10.69 19.84 13.44
N PRO A 35 9.61 20.60 13.67
CA PRO A 35 8.72 20.36 14.80
C PRO A 35 8.20 18.92 14.79
N PRO A 36 7.89 18.33 15.97
CA PRO A 36 7.29 16.99 16.05
C PRO A 36 5.99 16.89 15.26
N GLU A 37 5.70 15.69 14.70
CA GLU A 37 4.46 15.45 13.94
C GLU A 37 3.20 15.94 14.64
N ARG A 38 3.13 15.76 15.97
CA ARG A 38 1.99 16.22 16.77
C ARG A 38 1.80 17.73 16.68
N ASP A 39 2.90 18.46 16.78
CA ASP A 39 2.86 19.91 16.80
C ASP A 39 2.58 20.48 15.40
N LEU A 40 3.14 19.85 14.36
CA LEU A 40 2.80 20.16 12.96
C LEU A 40 1.31 19.88 12.67
N ALA A 41 0.78 18.75 13.11
CA ALA A 41 -0.62 18.40 12.93
C ALA A 41 -1.56 19.41 13.61
N GLN A 42 -1.21 19.84 14.81
CA GLN A 42 -1.96 20.86 15.53
C GLN A 42 -1.90 22.22 14.82
N GLN A 43 -0.73 22.67 14.38
CA GLN A 43 -0.55 23.94 13.69
C GLN A 43 -1.26 23.98 12.34
N LEU A 44 -1.25 22.88 11.62
CA LEU A 44 -1.87 22.75 10.29
C LEU A 44 -3.36 22.40 10.35
N GLY A 45 -3.89 22.03 11.52
CA GLY A 45 -5.29 21.63 11.68
C GLY A 45 -5.64 20.32 10.97
N VAL A 46 -4.69 19.38 10.87
CA VAL A 46 -4.82 18.14 10.11
C VAL A 46 -4.54 16.91 10.98
N SER A 47 -4.79 15.71 10.43
CA SER A 47 -4.48 14.45 11.12
C SER A 47 -2.97 14.18 11.15
N ARG A 48 -2.48 13.53 12.22
CA ARG A 48 -1.08 13.09 12.30
C ARG A 48 -0.66 12.17 11.14
N PRO A 49 -1.48 11.17 10.71
CA PRO A 49 -1.21 10.39 9.51
C PRO A 49 -0.91 11.25 8.27
N SER A 50 -1.71 12.27 7.99
CA SER A 50 -1.49 13.16 6.82
C SER A 50 -0.17 13.93 6.90
N VAL A 51 0.22 14.39 8.10
CA VAL A 51 1.54 15.01 8.32
C VAL A 51 2.65 14.01 8.06
N ARG A 52 2.51 12.78 8.54
CA ARG A 52 3.50 11.72 8.36
C ARG A 52 3.72 11.38 6.88
N GLU A 53 2.64 11.19 6.12
CA GLU A 53 2.74 11.00 4.67
C GLU A 53 3.52 12.13 3.99
N ALA A 54 3.25 13.37 4.38
CA ALA A 54 3.96 14.54 3.86
C ALA A 54 5.45 14.53 4.22
N LEU A 55 5.79 14.15 5.45
CA LEU A 55 7.19 14.08 5.91
C LEU A 55 7.97 12.97 5.22
N ILE A 56 7.35 11.80 5.00
CA ILE A 56 7.95 10.71 4.23
C ILE A 56 8.11 11.11 2.75
N ALA A 57 7.15 11.85 2.18
CA ALA A 57 7.29 12.38 0.84
C ALA A 57 8.51 13.32 0.71
N LEU A 58 8.74 14.19 1.72
CA LEU A 58 9.93 15.04 1.76
C LEU A 58 11.22 14.23 1.96
N GLU A 59 11.16 13.10 2.67
CA GLU A 59 12.31 12.18 2.80
C GLU A 59 12.63 11.48 1.49
N VAL A 60 11.63 11.00 0.76
CA VAL A 60 11.81 10.46 -0.61
C VAL A 60 12.43 11.49 -1.55
N GLU A 61 12.08 12.75 -1.41
CA GLU A 61 12.67 13.87 -2.16
C GLU A 61 14.08 14.23 -1.68
N GLY A 62 14.55 13.66 -0.56
CA GLY A 62 15.88 13.93 0.00
C GLY A 62 16.01 15.27 0.71
N LEU A 63 14.92 15.90 1.11
CA LEU A 63 14.93 17.17 1.85
C LEU A 63 15.07 16.99 3.36
N VAL A 64 14.53 15.90 3.90
CA VAL A 64 14.59 15.57 5.32
C VAL A 64 15.08 14.13 5.51
N SER A 65 15.52 13.81 6.71
CA SER A 65 15.84 12.44 7.14
C SER A 65 15.08 12.12 8.41
N VAL A 66 14.38 10.99 8.42
CA VAL A 66 13.71 10.47 9.62
C VAL A 66 14.72 9.69 10.44
N ARG A 67 15.04 10.17 11.64
CA ARG A 67 15.88 9.44 12.58
C ARG A 67 15.04 8.92 13.74
N MET A 68 14.88 7.61 13.80
CA MET A 68 14.16 6.94 14.89
C MET A 68 14.65 7.44 16.26
N GLY A 69 13.74 7.92 17.09
CA GLY A 69 14.06 8.45 18.44
C GLY A 69 14.65 9.85 18.49
N SER A 70 15.14 10.42 17.38
CA SER A 70 15.72 11.78 17.36
C SER A 70 14.93 12.81 16.52
N GLY A 71 13.87 12.37 15.84
CA GLY A 71 12.98 13.24 15.07
C GLY A 71 13.39 13.40 13.61
N LEU A 72 12.87 14.45 12.97
CA LEU A 72 13.12 14.76 11.56
C LEU A 72 14.16 15.88 11.45
N GLU A 73 15.19 15.66 10.66
CA GLU A 73 16.26 16.62 10.39
C GLU A 73 16.21 17.08 8.93
N VAL A 74 16.32 18.37 8.69
CA VAL A 74 16.46 18.93 7.33
C VAL A 74 17.86 18.65 6.84
N ILE A 75 18.01 17.92 5.74
CA ILE A 75 19.30 17.49 5.18
C ILE A 75 19.68 18.22 3.88
N ALA A 76 18.71 18.78 3.18
CA ALA A 76 18.93 19.55 1.97
C ALA A 76 17.88 20.66 1.81
N ARG A 77 18.21 21.68 1.03
CA ARG A 77 17.33 22.81 0.72
C ARG A 77 16.52 22.61 -0.56
N GLU A 78 17.10 21.85 -1.48
CA GLU A 78 16.49 21.49 -2.76
C GLU A 78 16.44 19.98 -2.92
N PRO A 79 15.41 19.43 -3.57
CA PRO A 79 15.36 18.01 -3.87
C PRO A 79 16.57 17.58 -4.70
N ALA A 80 17.06 16.37 -4.47
CA ALA A 80 18.08 15.80 -5.33
C ALA A 80 17.56 15.69 -6.78
N ALA A 81 18.41 16.00 -7.76
CA ALA A 81 18.02 15.96 -9.19
C ALA A 81 17.55 14.55 -9.64
N SER A 82 17.98 13.51 -8.94
CA SER A 82 17.59 12.11 -9.16
C SER A 82 16.51 11.63 -8.20
N ALA A 83 15.98 12.49 -7.32
CA ALA A 83 14.96 12.07 -6.37
C ALA A 83 13.68 11.68 -7.12
N PRO A 84 13.08 10.52 -6.79
CA PRO A 84 11.81 10.15 -7.38
C PRO A 84 10.75 11.19 -6.97
N ARG A 85 9.97 11.63 -7.95
CA ARG A 85 8.79 12.45 -7.65
C ARG A 85 7.73 11.54 -7.05
N VAL A 86 7.27 11.86 -5.85
CA VAL A 86 6.13 11.18 -5.24
C VAL A 86 4.87 11.65 -5.97
N ASP A 87 4.55 10.98 -7.07
CA ASP A 87 3.36 11.28 -7.89
C ASP A 87 2.31 10.18 -7.77
N THR A 88 1.90 9.90 -6.52
CA THR A 88 0.83 8.93 -6.25
C THR A 88 -0.52 9.62 -6.31
N ALA A 89 -1.52 8.92 -6.88
CA ALA A 89 -2.89 9.43 -6.91
C ALA A 89 -3.48 9.53 -5.51
N PHE A 90 -3.11 8.60 -4.61
CA PHE A 90 -3.64 8.51 -3.24
C PHE A 90 -2.51 8.26 -2.24
N GLY A 91 -2.68 8.76 -1.01
CA GLY A 91 -1.77 8.46 0.10
C GLY A 91 -2.01 7.05 0.67
N PRO A 92 -0.99 6.47 1.35
CA PRO A 92 -1.08 5.15 1.96
C PRO A 92 -2.25 4.98 2.93
N PHE A 93 -2.53 5.97 3.76
CA PHE A 93 -3.64 5.91 4.71
C PHE A 93 -5.00 5.98 4.00
N GLU A 94 -5.14 6.82 2.97
CA GLU A 94 -6.35 6.90 2.17
C GLU A 94 -6.63 5.59 1.44
N THR A 95 -5.57 4.97 0.87
CA THR A 95 -5.65 3.66 0.22
C THR A 95 -6.07 2.56 1.19
N LEU A 96 -5.50 2.52 2.41
CA LEU A 96 -5.88 1.54 3.44
C LEU A 96 -7.33 1.70 3.89
N LEU A 97 -7.82 2.93 4.05
CA LEU A 97 -9.22 3.19 4.41
C LEU A 97 -10.18 2.75 3.30
N ALA A 98 -9.85 3.01 2.03
CA ALA A 98 -10.65 2.55 0.89
C ALA A 98 -10.68 1.01 0.84
N ARG A 99 -9.55 0.35 1.05
CA ARG A 99 -9.46 -1.11 1.13
C ARG A 99 -10.29 -1.66 2.29
N GLN A 100 -10.24 -1.05 3.45
CA GLN A 100 -11.00 -1.47 4.64
C GLN A 100 -12.51 -1.47 4.38
N LEU A 101 -13.03 -0.43 3.74
CA LEU A 101 -14.45 -0.33 3.38
C LEU A 101 -14.86 -1.39 2.36
N LEU A 102 -14.03 -1.64 1.36
CA LEU A 102 -14.36 -2.52 0.25
C LEU A 102 -14.11 -4.00 0.60
N GLU A 103 -12.93 -4.32 1.10
CA GLU A 103 -12.49 -5.70 1.26
C GLU A 103 -13.16 -6.41 2.44
N ALA A 104 -13.61 -5.66 3.47
CA ALA A 104 -14.42 -6.22 4.53
C ALA A 104 -15.75 -6.81 3.99
N GLU A 105 -16.43 -6.08 3.10
CA GLU A 105 -17.65 -6.58 2.46
C GLU A 105 -17.35 -7.73 1.50
N LEU A 106 -16.26 -7.65 0.74
CA LEU A 106 -15.85 -8.75 -0.14
C LEU A 106 -15.53 -10.03 0.63
N ALA A 107 -14.90 -9.95 1.81
CA ALA A 107 -14.68 -11.12 2.66
C ALA A 107 -15.98 -11.78 3.12
N ALA A 108 -17.00 -10.99 3.47
CA ALA A 108 -18.33 -11.51 3.78
C ALA A 108 -18.98 -12.22 2.59
N GLN A 109 -18.87 -11.65 1.39
CA GLN A 109 -19.38 -12.28 0.16
C GLN A 109 -18.61 -13.55 -0.20
N ALA A 110 -17.28 -13.55 -0.02
CA ALA A 110 -16.44 -14.72 -0.23
C ALA A 110 -16.83 -15.89 0.69
N ALA A 111 -17.22 -15.61 1.95
CA ALA A 111 -17.73 -16.62 2.88
C ALA A 111 -19.06 -17.25 2.43
N LEU A 112 -19.91 -16.48 1.72
CA LEU A 112 -21.20 -16.95 1.24
C LEU A 112 -21.14 -17.64 -0.12
N HIS A 113 -20.23 -17.24 -0.99
CA HIS A 113 -20.25 -17.59 -2.41
C HIS A 113 -18.95 -18.21 -2.94
N GLY A 114 -17.90 -18.27 -2.13
CA GLY A 114 -16.59 -18.79 -2.56
C GLY A 114 -16.65 -20.24 -3.01
N LEU A 115 -16.16 -20.50 -4.23
CA LEU A 115 -16.06 -21.84 -4.79
C LEU A 115 -14.87 -22.61 -4.19
N PRO A 116 -14.90 -23.95 -4.11
CA PRO A 116 -13.83 -24.75 -3.52
C PRO A 116 -12.43 -24.43 -4.09
N ASP A 117 -12.30 -24.29 -5.40
CA ASP A 117 -11.01 -23.96 -6.03
C ASP A 117 -10.50 -22.57 -5.62
N GLN A 118 -11.39 -21.59 -5.54
CA GLN A 118 -11.04 -20.23 -5.08
C GLN A 118 -10.61 -20.22 -3.61
N LEU A 119 -11.27 -21.02 -2.76
CA LEU A 119 -10.88 -21.18 -1.35
C LEU A 119 -9.52 -21.88 -1.22
N GLN A 120 -9.21 -22.81 -2.12
CA GLN A 120 -7.88 -23.42 -2.20
C GLN A 120 -6.80 -22.41 -2.63
N ASP A 121 -7.11 -21.51 -3.55
CA ASP A 121 -6.20 -20.43 -3.94
C ASP A 121 -5.89 -19.50 -2.75
N LEU A 122 -6.87 -19.19 -1.90
CA LEU A 122 -6.65 -18.43 -0.66
C LEU A 122 -5.72 -19.16 0.33
N GLN A 123 -5.89 -20.48 0.48
CA GLN A 123 -5.00 -21.29 1.30
C GLN A 123 -3.57 -21.29 0.75
N HIS A 124 -3.42 -21.37 -0.58
CA HIS A 124 -2.12 -21.30 -1.23
C HIS A 124 -1.45 -19.94 -1.04
N ALA A 125 -2.19 -18.84 -1.21
CA ALA A 125 -1.68 -17.48 -0.97
C ALA A 125 -1.16 -17.32 0.47
N LEU A 126 -1.92 -17.84 1.45
CA LEU A 126 -1.52 -17.83 2.85
C LEU A 126 -0.28 -18.70 3.14
N ALA A 127 -0.13 -19.82 2.44
CA ALA A 127 1.06 -20.67 2.55
C ALA A 127 2.32 -19.96 2.00
N LEU A 128 2.19 -19.21 0.91
CA LEU A 128 3.26 -18.36 0.37
C LEU A 128 3.67 -17.28 1.39
N MET A 129 2.70 -16.57 1.98
CA MET A 129 2.99 -15.60 3.04
C MET A 129 3.73 -16.23 4.22
N ALA A 130 3.30 -17.41 4.66
CA ALA A 130 3.93 -18.11 5.77
C ALA A 130 5.38 -18.52 5.46
N ALA A 131 5.65 -18.96 4.23
CA ALA A 131 7.00 -19.31 3.76
C ALA A 131 7.92 -18.09 3.72
N ASP A 132 7.44 -16.97 3.18
CA ASP A 132 8.20 -15.72 3.12
C ASP A 132 8.54 -15.22 4.55
N VAL A 133 7.55 -15.19 5.46
CA VAL A 133 7.76 -14.78 6.86
C VAL A 133 8.74 -15.72 7.58
N ALA A 134 8.67 -17.02 7.34
CA ALA A 134 9.61 -17.98 7.93
C ALA A 134 11.04 -17.79 7.41
N ALA A 135 11.19 -17.32 6.15
CA ALA A 135 12.47 -16.98 5.55
C ALA A 135 12.97 -15.57 5.93
N GLY A 136 12.21 -14.80 6.73
CA GLY A 136 12.55 -13.41 7.05
C GLY A 136 12.35 -12.44 5.88
N LEU A 137 11.51 -12.81 4.91
CA LEU A 137 11.19 -12.00 3.74
C LEU A 137 9.81 -11.34 3.89
N ALA A 138 9.63 -10.16 3.26
CA ALA A 138 8.34 -9.49 3.19
C ALA A 138 7.34 -10.34 2.37
N PRO A 139 6.14 -10.65 2.90
CA PRO A 139 5.18 -11.55 2.25
C PRO A 139 4.33 -10.86 1.17
N VAL A 140 4.93 -9.93 0.39
CA VAL A 140 4.23 -9.02 -0.54
C VAL A 140 3.40 -9.77 -1.59
N ARG A 141 3.98 -10.83 -2.18
CA ARG A 141 3.29 -11.61 -3.21
C ARG A 141 2.09 -12.36 -2.67
N GLY A 142 2.27 -13.05 -1.54
CA GLY A 142 1.21 -13.80 -0.90
C GLY A 142 0.08 -12.89 -0.41
N ASP A 143 0.43 -11.75 0.20
CA ASP A 143 -0.50 -10.70 0.62
C ASP A 143 -1.40 -10.23 -0.54
N ARG A 144 -0.80 -9.85 -1.67
CA ARG A 144 -1.54 -9.42 -2.86
C ARG A 144 -2.46 -10.53 -3.40
N LEU A 145 -1.96 -11.76 -3.52
CA LEU A 145 -2.74 -12.90 -3.99
C LEU A 145 -3.92 -13.20 -3.06
N PHE A 146 -3.74 -13.10 -1.76
CA PHE A 146 -4.80 -13.35 -0.79
C PHE A 146 -5.95 -12.34 -0.96
N HIS A 147 -5.66 -11.06 -0.97
CA HIS A 147 -6.69 -10.02 -1.10
C HIS A 147 -7.40 -10.05 -2.45
N LEU A 148 -6.68 -10.27 -3.54
CA LEU A 148 -7.31 -10.48 -4.86
C LEU A 148 -8.14 -11.75 -4.90
N GLY A 149 -7.68 -12.84 -4.28
CA GLY A 149 -8.41 -14.08 -4.15
C GLY A 149 -9.74 -13.92 -3.38
N VAL A 150 -9.74 -13.16 -2.28
CA VAL A 150 -10.97 -12.80 -1.55
C VAL A 150 -11.95 -12.05 -2.47
N ALA A 151 -11.48 -11.07 -3.24
CA ALA A 151 -12.32 -10.34 -4.18
C ALA A 151 -12.84 -11.26 -5.30
N GLN A 152 -12.06 -12.21 -5.78
CA GLN A 152 -12.48 -13.21 -6.77
C GLN A 152 -13.53 -14.17 -6.20
N ALA A 153 -13.34 -14.66 -4.97
CA ALA A 153 -14.27 -15.55 -4.30
C ALA A 153 -15.62 -14.85 -3.99
N ALA A 154 -15.63 -13.54 -3.84
CA ALA A 154 -16.84 -12.74 -3.72
C ALA A 154 -17.67 -12.69 -5.03
N GLY A 155 -17.12 -13.11 -6.18
CA GLY A 155 -17.85 -13.23 -7.44
C GLY A 155 -18.09 -11.93 -8.22
N HIS A 156 -17.46 -10.81 -7.84
CA HIS A 156 -17.70 -9.50 -8.43
C HIS A 156 -16.51 -8.98 -9.25
N GLY A 157 -16.42 -9.35 -10.53
CA GLY A 157 -15.31 -8.99 -11.43
C GLY A 157 -14.92 -7.51 -11.46
N PRO A 158 -15.85 -6.52 -11.49
CA PRO A 158 -15.50 -5.10 -11.37
C PRO A 158 -14.75 -4.77 -10.08
N LEU A 159 -15.13 -5.38 -8.95
CA LEU A 159 -14.51 -5.13 -7.65
C LEU A 159 -13.11 -5.77 -7.54
N VAL A 160 -12.87 -6.90 -8.22
CA VAL A 160 -11.52 -7.47 -8.35
C VAL A 160 -10.57 -6.46 -9.00
N ARG A 161 -10.99 -5.78 -10.06
CA ARG A 161 -10.17 -4.74 -10.70
C ARG A 161 -9.95 -3.53 -9.79
N THR A 162 -10.93 -3.16 -8.98
CA THR A 162 -10.80 -2.07 -8.01
C THR A 162 -9.79 -2.42 -6.92
N VAL A 163 -9.86 -3.64 -6.36
CA VAL A 163 -8.88 -4.12 -5.37
C VAL A 163 -7.48 -4.19 -5.99
N ALA A 164 -7.35 -4.69 -7.23
CA ALA A 164 -6.07 -4.72 -7.93
C ALA A 164 -5.48 -3.30 -8.08
N ALA A 165 -6.29 -2.33 -8.52
CA ALA A 165 -5.84 -0.95 -8.66
C ALA A 165 -5.40 -0.33 -7.31
N LEU A 166 -6.12 -0.61 -6.21
CA LEU A 166 -5.72 -0.16 -4.86
C LEU A 166 -4.40 -0.81 -4.39
N PHE A 167 -4.12 -2.05 -4.82
CA PHE A 167 -2.83 -2.68 -4.57
C PHE A 167 -1.72 -2.08 -5.42
N ASP A 168 -2.00 -1.78 -6.69
CA ASP A 168 -1.02 -1.20 -7.61
C ASP A 168 -0.61 0.24 -7.19
N GLU A 169 -1.49 0.96 -6.46
CA GLU A 169 -1.13 2.23 -5.79
C GLU A 169 -0.01 2.09 -4.74
N ARG A 170 0.28 0.86 -4.28
CA ARG A 170 1.39 0.59 -3.36
C ARG A 170 2.76 0.49 -4.06
N ASP A 171 2.77 0.38 -5.39
CA ASP A 171 4.01 0.27 -6.18
C ASP A 171 4.58 1.67 -6.48
N ASN A 172 5.07 2.32 -5.44
CA ASN A 172 5.67 3.65 -5.54
C ASN A 172 6.66 3.93 -4.40
N ALA A 173 7.52 4.93 -4.59
CA ALA A 173 8.58 5.30 -3.66
C ALA A 173 8.07 5.70 -2.26
N LEU A 174 6.85 6.24 -2.13
CA LEU A 174 6.28 6.61 -0.83
C LEU A 174 5.94 5.38 0.00
N PHE A 175 5.29 4.37 -0.60
CA PHE A 175 4.99 3.11 0.07
C PHE A 175 6.26 2.32 0.38
N GLU A 176 7.24 2.32 -0.53
CA GLU A 176 8.53 1.66 -0.31
C GLU A 176 9.25 2.27 0.89
N GLN A 177 9.33 3.59 0.98
CA GLN A 177 9.95 4.29 2.10
C GLN A 177 9.20 4.04 3.42
N LEU A 178 7.86 4.06 3.38
CA LEU A 178 7.06 3.67 4.54
C LEU A 178 7.34 2.24 4.97
N GLY A 179 7.41 1.29 4.04
CA GLY A 179 7.75 -0.11 4.33
C GLY A 179 9.10 -0.23 5.04
N GLN A 180 10.13 0.48 4.57
CA GLN A 180 11.46 0.47 5.20
C GLN A 180 11.44 0.94 6.66
N HIS A 181 10.56 1.88 7.00
CA HIS A 181 10.45 2.38 8.37
C HIS A 181 9.57 1.51 9.27
N PHE A 182 8.61 0.79 8.70
CA PHE A 182 7.47 0.28 9.48
C PHE A 182 7.22 -1.21 9.32
N GLU A 183 7.78 -1.86 8.30
CA GLU A 183 7.66 -3.30 8.14
C GLU A 183 8.81 -4.01 8.85
N THR A 184 8.44 -4.90 9.77
CA THR A 184 9.36 -5.73 10.55
C THR A 184 8.89 -7.18 10.48
N LEU A 185 9.76 -8.13 10.82
CA LEU A 185 9.38 -9.53 10.92
C LEU A 185 8.18 -9.72 11.87
N ARG A 186 8.14 -8.96 12.97
CA ARG A 186 7.02 -9.01 13.92
C ARG A 186 5.72 -8.50 13.28
N SER A 187 5.76 -7.39 12.54
CA SER A 187 4.56 -6.86 11.85
C SER A 187 4.02 -7.85 10.81
N TRP A 188 4.90 -8.57 10.11
CA TRP A 188 4.50 -9.61 9.15
C TRP A 188 3.91 -10.84 9.83
N GLN A 189 4.45 -11.26 10.98
CA GLN A 189 3.89 -12.35 11.79
C GLN A 189 2.48 -12.03 12.28
N LEU A 190 2.26 -10.79 12.74
CA LEU A 190 0.93 -10.32 13.15
C LEU A 190 -0.03 -10.28 11.95
N ALA A 191 0.37 -9.72 10.84
CA ALA A 191 -0.44 -9.70 9.62
C ALA A 191 -0.80 -11.11 9.14
N LEU A 192 0.15 -12.05 9.17
CA LEU A 192 -0.10 -13.46 8.84
C LEU A 192 -1.15 -14.10 9.76
N ALA A 193 -1.12 -13.79 11.06
CA ALA A 193 -2.13 -14.28 12.00
C ALA A 193 -3.52 -13.69 11.71
N GLU A 194 -3.58 -12.42 11.35
CA GLU A 194 -4.81 -11.73 10.96
C GLU A 194 -5.41 -12.35 9.68
N HIS A 195 -4.59 -12.59 8.66
CA HIS A 195 -5.02 -13.27 7.43
C HIS A 195 -5.56 -14.70 7.69
N ARG A 196 -4.94 -15.44 8.62
CA ARG A 196 -5.46 -16.75 9.04
C ARG A 196 -6.86 -16.65 9.65
N ALA A 197 -7.12 -15.61 10.44
CA ALA A 197 -8.45 -15.39 11.02
C ALA A 197 -9.49 -15.07 9.92
N VAL A 198 -9.13 -14.26 8.93
CA VAL A 198 -10.00 -13.98 7.75
C VAL A 198 -10.30 -15.28 7.01
N LEU A 199 -9.29 -16.08 6.68
CA LEU A 199 -9.48 -17.33 5.95
C LEU A 199 -10.33 -18.33 6.75
N ALA A 200 -10.11 -18.45 8.06
CA ALA A 200 -10.89 -19.35 8.90
C ALA A 200 -12.38 -18.98 8.88
N ALA A 201 -12.73 -17.69 8.96
CA ALA A 201 -14.11 -17.22 8.91
C ALA A 201 -14.73 -17.46 7.51
N ILE A 202 -13.97 -17.25 6.43
CA ILE A 202 -14.43 -17.54 5.07
C ILE A 202 -14.71 -19.05 4.90
N LEU A 203 -13.79 -19.92 5.33
CA LEU A 203 -13.96 -21.38 5.25
C LEU A 203 -15.12 -21.89 6.09
N ALA A 204 -15.45 -21.22 7.19
CA ALA A 204 -16.61 -21.53 8.02
C ALA A 204 -17.94 -21.06 7.42
N GLY A 205 -17.94 -20.28 6.34
CA GLY A 205 -19.12 -19.68 5.77
C GLY A 205 -19.73 -18.57 6.66
N ASP A 206 -18.97 -18.06 7.64
CA ASP A 206 -19.40 -17.03 8.59
C ASP A 206 -19.14 -15.64 8.03
N ALA A 207 -20.11 -15.11 7.27
CA ALA A 207 -19.98 -13.81 6.62
C ALA A 207 -19.80 -12.63 7.61
N PRO A 208 -20.52 -12.56 8.75
CA PRO A 208 -20.27 -11.55 9.77
C PRO A 208 -18.83 -11.61 10.33
N ALA A 209 -18.34 -12.81 10.65
CA ALA A 209 -17.00 -13.00 11.17
C ALA A 209 -15.93 -12.67 10.12
N ALA A 210 -16.13 -13.06 8.85
CA ALA A 210 -15.21 -12.74 7.76
C ALA A 210 -15.09 -11.22 7.53
N ARG A 211 -16.22 -10.50 7.54
CA ARG A 211 -16.25 -9.02 7.49
C ARG A 211 -15.46 -8.42 8.63
N ALA A 212 -15.75 -8.85 9.85
CA ALA A 212 -15.10 -8.32 11.04
C ALA A 212 -13.60 -8.59 11.06
N ALA A 213 -13.17 -9.79 10.66
CA ALA A 213 -11.76 -10.18 10.60
C ALA A 213 -11.00 -9.36 9.55
N MET A 214 -11.53 -9.17 8.34
CA MET A 214 -10.90 -8.36 7.30
C MET A 214 -10.84 -6.87 7.69
N HIS A 215 -11.92 -6.34 8.24
CA HIS A 215 -11.95 -4.97 8.77
C HIS A 215 -10.89 -4.79 9.86
N HIS A 216 -10.80 -5.73 10.80
CA HIS A 216 -9.78 -5.71 11.85
C HIS A 216 -8.37 -5.78 11.28
N HIS A 217 -8.09 -6.67 10.34
CA HIS A 217 -6.80 -6.80 9.68
C HIS A 217 -6.33 -5.46 9.04
N LEU A 218 -7.20 -4.82 8.27
CA LEU A 218 -6.85 -3.56 7.60
C LEU A 218 -6.78 -2.38 8.59
N GLN A 219 -7.56 -2.39 9.67
CA GLN A 219 -7.42 -1.46 10.78
C GLN A 219 -6.07 -1.63 11.48
N GLN A 220 -5.65 -2.86 11.77
CA GLN A 220 -4.35 -3.13 12.38
C GLN A 220 -3.19 -2.71 11.46
N SER A 221 -3.34 -2.89 10.15
CA SER A 221 -2.36 -2.39 9.16
C SER A 221 -2.26 -0.86 9.18
N HIS A 222 -3.39 -0.18 9.22
CA HIS A 222 -3.45 1.28 9.38
C HIS A 222 -2.80 1.73 10.70
N ASP A 223 -3.12 1.07 11.81
CA ASP A 223 -2.62 1.44 13.13
C ASP A 223 -1.12 1.16 13.28
N ARG A 224 -0.61 0.07 12.71
CA ARG A 224 0.84 -0.20 12.62
C ARG A 224 1.56 0.91 11.88
N LEU A 225 1.04 1.30 10.73
CA LEU A 225 1.59 2.41 9.95
C LEU A 225 1.48 3.74 10.73
N ALA A 226 0.41 3.95 11.50
CA ALA A 226 0.23 5.14 12.31
C ALA A 226 1.10 5.18 13.58
N ALA A 227 1.39 4.05 14.21
CA ALA A 227 2.09 3.98 15.50
C ALA A 227 3.60 4.17 15.41
N SER A 228 4.21 3.80 14.31
CA SER A 228 5.64 3.48 14.24
C SER A 228 6.60 4.66 14.29
N VAL A 229 6.19 5.89 13.97
CA VAL A 229 7.08 7.07 14.13
C VAL A 229 7.12 7.57 15.58
N ALA A 230 6.18 7.15 16.41
CA ALA A 230 6.04 7.62 17.81
C ALA A 230 6.80 6.76 18.84
N ALA A 231 7.27 5.56 18.49
CA ALA A 231 7.90 4.64 19.42
C ALA A 231 9.43 4.66 19.30
N PRO A 232 10.19 4.92 20.37
CA PRO A 232 11.63 4.70 20.36
C PRO A 232 11.93 3.20 20.32
N GLY A 233 12.62 2.78 19.28
CA GLY A 233 13.35 1.56 19.06
C GLY A 233 13.06 0.34 19.93
N ALA A 234 12.26 -0.58 19.40
CA ALA A 234 12.15 -1.90 19.97
C ALA A 234 12.26 -3.04 18.94
N ASP A 235 12.63 -2.80 17.69
CA ASP A 235 13.10 -3.89 16.81
C ASP A 235 13.83 -3.29 15.61
N ALA A 236 15.04 -3.72 15.39
CA ALA A 236 15.89 -3.27 14.30
C ALA A 236 15.20 -3.42 12.94
N ALA A 237 15.17 -2.34 12.16
CA ALA A 237 14.77 -2.40 10.75
C ALA A 237 15.58 -3.48 10.04
N LEU A 238 14.94 -4.27 9.19
CA LEU A 238 15.61 -5.26 8.36
C LEU A 238 16.64 -4.58 7.44
N PRO A 239 17.77 -5.23 7.16
CA PRO A 239 18.78 -4.67 6.28
C PRO A 239 18.19 -4.40 4.88
N ALA A 240 18.59 -3.28 4.29
CA ALA A 240 18.12 -2.80 2.97
C ALA A 240 18.20 -3.85 1.84
N ALA A 241 19.00 -4.91 2.01
CA ALA A 241 19.08 -6.04 1.08
C ALA A 241 17.76 -6.86 1.00
N ALA A 242 16.96 -6.91 2.08
CA ALA A 242 15.71 -7.65 2.07
C ALA A 242 14.60 -6.87 1.33
N ALA A 243 14.59 -5.54 1.46
CA ALA A 243 13.67 -4.68 0.70
C ALA A 243 14.00 -4.70 -0.80
N ALA A 244 15.29 -4.67 -1.17
CA ALA A 244 15.74 -4.76 -2.56
C ALA A 244 15.41 -6.13 -3.19
N ALA A 245 15.50 -7.22 -2.42
CA ALA A 245 15.12 -8.55 -2.89
C ALA A 245 13.62 -8.68 -3.15
N ALA A 246 12.80 -8.04 -2.31
CA ALA A 246 11.33 -8.00 -2.49
C ALA A 246 10.93 -7.20 -3.73
N ALA A 247 11.58 -6.06 -3.98
CA ALA A 247 11.36 -5.25 -5.18
C ALA A 247 11.81 -5.99 -6.46
N ALA A 248 12.94 -6.70 -6.43
CA ALA A 248 13.42 -7.50 -7.55
C ALA A 248 12.49 -8.70 -7.85
N ALA A 249 11.93 -9.34 -6.81
CA ALA A 249 10.96 -10.43 -6.97
C ALA A 249 9.64 -9.94 -7.58
N ALA A 250 9.18 -8.74 -7.20
CA ALA A 250 8.00 -8.11 -7.79
C ALA A 250 8.20 -7.76 -9.28
N ALA A 251 9.36 -7.21 -9.64
CA ALA A 251 9.71 -6.89 -11.02
C ALA A 251 9.80 -8.15 -11.91
N THR A 252 10.34 -9.25 -11.38
CA THR A 252 10.44 -10.52 -12.12
C THR A 252 9.07 -11.16 -12.34
N ALA A 253 8.14 -11.03 -11.38
CA ALA A 253 6.78 -11.53 -11.50
C ALA A 253 5.97 -10.74 -12.55
N ALA A 254 6.19 -9.43 -12.67
CA ALA A 254 5.56 -8.58 -13.70
C ALA A 254 6.05 -8.96 -15.11
N ALA A 255 7.33 -9.35 -15.26
CA ALA A 255 7.91 -9.76 -16.53
C ALA A 255 7.45 -11.15 -17.00
N ALA A 256 6.96 -12.01 -16.09
CA ALA A 256 6.54 -13.38 -16.38
C ALA A 256 5.06 -13.52 -16.76
N ALA A 257 4.28 -12.43 -16.84
CA ALA A 257 2.91 -12.49 -17.30
C ALA A 257 2.87 -12.92 -18.79
N PRO A 258 2.16 -14.00 -19.18
CA PRO A 258 2.11 -14.45 -20.57
C PRO A 258 1.36 -13.40 -21.39
N GLY A 259 2.10 -12.78 -22.32
CA GLY A 259 1.54 -11.86 -23.29
C GLY A 259 0.39 -12.52 -24.05
N SER A 260 -0.81 -12.00 -23.88
CA SER A 260 -1.98 -12.42 -24.65
C SER A 260 -1.73 -12.13 -26.12
N ARG A 261 -1.21 -13.11 -26.87
CA ARG A 261 -1.20 -13.08 -28.33
C ARG A 261 -2.65 -13.04 -28.78
N ARG A 262 -3.14 -11.86 -29.13
CA ARG A 262 -4.41 -11.71 -29.84
C ARG A 262 -4.30 -12.47 -31.15
N ARG A 263 -5.03 -13.58 -31.23
CA ARG A 263 -5.22 -14.35 -32.47
C ARG A 263 -6.05 -13.47 -33.42
N PRO A 264 -5.61 -13.21 -34.65
CA PRO A 264 -6.40 -12.44 -35.60
C PRO A 264 -7.70 -13.17 -35.90
N LEU A 265 -8.83 -12.47 -35.80
CA LEU A 265 -10.15 -12.96 -36.22
C LEU A 265 -10.11 -13.19 -37.71
N ARG A 266 -10.41 -14.42 -38.14
CA ARG A 266 -10.65 -14.74 -39.56
C ARG A 266 -11.93 -14.04 -40.02
N PRO A 267 -11.96 -13.39 -41.21
CA PRO A 267 -13.18 -12.82 -41.76
C PRO A 267 -14.16 -13.92 -42.11
N THR A 268 -15.41 -13.76 -41.68
CA THR A 268 -16.55 -14.61 -42.05
C THR A 268 -16.90 -14.43 -43.51
N PRO A 269 -17.13 -15.49 -44.32
CA PRO A 269 -17.60 -15.34 -45.70
C PRO A 269 -19.03 -14.78 -45.72
N LEU A 270 -19.24 -13.80 -46.56
CA LEU A 270 -20.56 -13.26 -46.90
C LEU A 270 -21.38 -14.34 -47.66
N LEU A 271 -22.49 -14.78 -47.09
CA LEU A 271 -23.52 -15.57 -47.77
C LEU A 271 -24.25 -14.69 -48.77
N HIS A 272 -24.19 -15.04 -50.03
CA HIS A 272 -25.06 -14.48 -51.08
C HIS A 272 -26.49 -14.99 -50.92
N PRO A 273 -27.53 -14.15 -51.11
CA PRO A 273 -28.92 -14.62 -51.16
C PRO A 273 -29.21 -15.39 -52.45
N PRO A 274 -30.07 -16.39 -52.43
CA PRO A 274 -30.51 -17.09 -53.65
C PRO A 274 -31.46 -16.26 -54.48
N THR A 275 -31.32 -16.37 -55.78
CA THR A 275 -32.19 -15.83 -56.86
C THR A 275 -33.61 -16.36 -56.80
#